data_38047734457b2570f5d83d6baa783e39
#
_entry.id   38047734457b2570f5d83d6baa783e39
#
_cell.length_a   1.000
_cell.length_b   1.000
_cell.length_c   1.000
_cell.angle_alpha   90.00
_cell.angle_beta   90.00
_cell.angle_gamma   90.00
#
_symmetry.space_group_name_H-M   'P 1'
#
loop_
_entity.id
_entity.type
_entity.pdbx_description
1 polymer ?
#
loop_
_entity_poly.entity_id
_entity_poly.type
_entity_poly.pdbx_seq_one_letter_code
_entity_poly.pdbx_strand_id
1 'polypeptide(L)'
;MYKKLLLTLPILLISIVGFSQNINTTLDYNEKMSWWRDAKFGMFIHWGPYSMYGGVYNGFNQQRGGAEWIMNRCKIPVMEYRAKASTFNPVNWNADEVVKLAKDTGMKYIVFTTKHHDGFAMFQSKASNFNMVDYTPFKRDIIDEFVKACRKHDIKFGFYYSQSQV
;
A
#
# COMPACT_ATOMS: atom_id res chain seq x y z
N MET A 1 -11.11 59.42 56.34
CA MET A 1 -11.14 59.69 54.87
C MET A 1 -10.15 58.78 54.19
N TYR A 2 -10.60 57.66 53.67
CA TYR A 2 -9.74 56.72 52.92
C TYR A 2 -9.93 56.93 51.41
N LYS A 3 -8.88 57.41 50.74
CA LYS A 3 -8.85 57.53 49.28
C LYS A 3 -8.61 56.14 48.67
N LYS A 4 -9.61 55.64 47.97
CA LYS A 4 -9.47 54.39 47.15
C LYS A 4 -8.68 54.73 45.88
N LEU A 5 -7.48 54.19 45.79
CA LEU A 5 -6.66 54.19 44.56
C LEU A 5 -7.17 53.13 43.63
N LEU A 6 -7.83 53.48 42.53
CA LEU A 6 -8.20 52.60 41.47
C LEU A 6 -6.96 52.41 40.57
N LEU A 7 -6.36 51.18 40.63
CA LEU A 7 -5.37 50.72 39.64
C LEU A 7 -6.13 50.22 38.41
N THR A 8 -6.10 50.99 37.34
CA THR A 8 -6.50 50.53 36.02
C THR A 8 -5.35 49.78 35.40
N LEU A 9 -5.52 48.45 35.25
CA LEU A 9 -4.59 47.59 34.54
C LEU A 9 -4.88 47.69 33.03
N PRO A 10 -3.93 48.06 32.15
CA PRO A 10 -4.16 48.03 30.73
C PRO A 10 -4.13 46.57 30.25
N ILE A 11 -5.26 46.11 29.72
CA ILE A 11 -5.34 44.82 29.03
C ILE A 11 -4.64 44.98 27.68
N LEU A 12 -3.44 44.42 27.57
CA LEU A 12 -2.69 44.32 26.31
C LEU A 12 -3.35 43.24 25.45
N LEU A 13 -4.18 43.63 24.50
CA LEU A 13 -4.68 42.72 23.46
C LEU A 13 -3.53 42.37 22.49
N ILE A 14 -2.91 41.23 22.70
CA ILE A 14 -2.00 40.64 21.71
C ILE A 14 -2.88 40.00 20.64
N SER A 15 -3.09 40.74 19.54
CA SER A 15 -3.63 40.15 18.31
C SER A 15 -2.61 39.18 17.73
N ILE A 16 -2.81 37.87 17.93
CA ILE A 16 -2.08 36.83 17.25
C ILE A 16 -2.59 36.87 15.80
N VAL A 17 -1.87 37.57 14.94
CA VAL A 17 -2.04 37.44 13.48
C VAL A 17 -1.52 36.07 13.13
N GLY A 18 -2.41 35.11 13.04
CA GLY A 18 -2.11 33.78 12.46
C GLY A 18 -1.70 34.00 11.01
N PHE A 19 -0.42 33.91 10.72
CA PHE A 19 0.06 33.69 9.34
C PHE A 19 -0.43 32.32 8.89
N SER A 20 -1.62 32.28 8.29
CA SER A 20 -2.01 31.18 7.44
C SER A 20 -1.05 31.20 6.26
N GLN A 21 -0.05 30.32 6.29
CA GLN A 21 0.70 30.03 5.09
C GLN A 21 -0.29 29.40 4.11
N ASN A 22 -0.76 30.16 3.15
CA ASN A 22 -1.38 29.65 1.94
C ASN A 22 -0.31 28.86 1.19
N ILE A 23 -0.09 27.62 1.63
CA ILE A 23 0.66 26.66 0.86
C ILE A 23 -0.15 26.48 -0.41
N ASN A 24 0.40 26.87 -1.53
CA ASN A 24 -0.22 26.75 -2.85
C ASN A 24 -0.18 25.26 -3.24
N THR A 25 -0.96 24.43 -2.53
CA THR A 25 -0.97 22.97 -2.61
C THR A 25 -1.33 22.48 -4.01
N THR A 26 -2.00 23.30 -4.80
CA THR A 26 -2.43 22.95 -6.17
C THR A 26 -1.27 22.95 -7.15
N LEU A 27 -0.36 23.93 -7.07
CA LEU A 27 0.83 24.01 -7.93
C LEU A 27 1.84 22.92 -7.56
N ASP A 28 2.10 22.72 -6.27
CA ASP A 28 2.99 21.67 -5.76
C ASP A 28 2.47 20.27 -6.13
N TYR A 29 1.15 20.02 -6.03
CA TYR A 29 0.54 18.77 -6.47
C TYR A 29 0.70 18.54 -7.99
N ASN A 30 0.49 19.56 -8.80
CA ASN A 30 0.65 19.48 -10.25
C ASN A 30 2.09 19.18 -10.66
N GLU A 31 3.06 19.77 -9.99
CA GLU A 31 4.48 19.51 -10.24
C GLU A 31 4.86 18.09 -9.80
N LYS A 32 4.49 17.67 -8.60
CA LYS A 32 4.75 16.31 -8.08
C LYS A 32 4.17 15.21 -8.96
N MET A 33 3.00 15.45 -9.57
CA MET A 33 2.30 14.46 -10.40
C MET A 33 2.60 14.57 -11.90
N SER A 34 3.44 15.51 -12.33
CA SER A 34 3.77 15.69 -13.75
C SER A 34 4.34 14.42 -14.36
N TRP A 35 5.31 13.80 -13.70
CA TRP A 35 5.94 12.57 -14.15
C TRP A 35 4.93 11.44 -14.40
N TRP A 36 3.91 11.31 -13.54
CA TRP A 36 2.88 10.26 -13.66
C TRP A 36 1.96 10.52 -14.86
N ARG A 37 1.57 11.78 -15.06
CA ARG A 37 0.78 12.16 -16.25
C ARG A 37 1.54 11.91 -17.55
N ASP A 38 2.84 12.09 -17.54
CA ASP A 38 3.70 11.86 -18.71
C ASP A 38 4.04 10.38 -18.89
N ALA A 39 4.09 9.62 -17.82
CA ALA A 39 4.45 8.19 -17.82
C ALA A 39 3.46 7.33 -18.62
N LYS A 40 2.15 7.53 -18.48
CA LYS A 40 1.00 6.91 -19.19
C LYS A 40 0.98 5.38 -19.23
N PHE A 41 2.11 4.70 -19.15
CA PHE A 41 2.23 3.26 -19.27
C PHE A 41 2.96 2.67 -18.05
N GLY A 42 2.28 1.76 -17.34
CA GLY A 42 2.79 1.10 -16.15
C GLY A 42 2.21 -0.30 -15.97
N MET A 43 2.77 -1.07 -15.06
CA MET A 43 2.30 -2.39 -14.67
C MET A 43 1.52 -2.29 -13.37
N PHE A 44 0.40 -3.01 -13.26
CA PHE A 44 -0.29 -3.22 -11.99
C PHE A 44 -0.30 -4.72 -11.67
N ILE A 45 0.28 -5.10 -10.52
CA ILE A 45 0.38 -6.49 -10.09
C ILE A 45 -0.56 -6.72 -8.91
N HIS A 46 -1.54 -7.61 -9.10
CA HIS A 46 -2.37 -8.18 -8.05
C HIS A 46 -1.84 -9.57 -7.73
N TRP A 47 -1.22 -9.72 -6.57
CA TRP A 47 -0.65 -11.00 -6.17
C TRP A 47 -0.59 -11.16 -4.65
N GLY A 48 -0.90 -12.36 -4.19
CA GLY A 48 -0.95 -12.74 -2.79
C GLY A 48 -1.44 -14.17 -2.62
N PRO A 49 -1.70 -14.65 -1.40
CA PRO A 49 -2.18 -16.02 -1.13
C PRO A 49 -3.45 -16.40 -1.90
N TYR A 50 -4.31 -15.43 -2.21
CA TYR A 50 -5.50 -15.64 -3.02
C TYR A 50 -5.21 -16.22 -4.42
N SER A 51 -4.01 -15.97 -4.96
CA SER A 51 -3.61 -16.50 -6.26
C SER A 51 -3.46 -18.02 -6.27
N MET A 52 -3.22 -18.65 -5.11
CA MET A 52 -3.11 -20.11 -4.99
C MET A 52 -4.41 -20.86 -5.24
N TYR A 53 -5.54 -20.18 -5.24
CA TYR A 53 -6.84 -20.76 -5.53
C TYR A 53 -7.15 -20.83 -7.03
N GLY A 54 -6.44 -20.05 -7.86
CA GLY A 54 -6.72 -19.98 -9.29
C GLY A 54 -8.17 -19.59 -9.63
N GLY A 55 -8.86 -18.88 -8.73
CA GLY A 55 -10.26 -18.50 -8.89
C GLY A 55 -11.28 -19.59 -8.56
N VAL A 56 -10.84 -20.75 -8.05
CA VAL A 56 -11.73 -21.90 -7.76
C VAL A 56 -11.62 -22.32 -6.30
N TYR A 57 -12.75 -22.55 -5.66
CA TYR A 57 -12.85 -23.11 -4.30
C TYR A 57 -14.00 -24.10 -4.21
N ASN A 58 -13.74 -25.35 -3.78
CA ASN A 58 -14.71 -26.44 -3.66
C ASN A 58 -15.61 -26.62 -4.90
N GLY A 59 -15.01 -26.52 -6.10
CA GLY A 59 -15.72 -26.63 -7.37
C GLY A 59 -16.51 -25.36 -7.77
N PHE A 60 -16.60 -24.36 -6.89
CA PHE A 60 -17.19 -23.07 -7.22
C PHE A 60 -16.18 -22.18 -7.94
N ASN A 61 -16.50 -21.81 -9.17
CA ASN A 61 -15.68 -20.89 -9.95
C ASN A 61 -16.11 -19.44 -9.68
N GLN A 62 -15.21 -18.60 -9.23
CA GLN A 62 -15.46 -17.19 -9.06
C GLN A 62 -15.58 -16.51 -10.43
N GLN A 63 -16.83 -16.34 -10.89
CA GLN A 63 -17.10 -15.85 -12.26
C GLN A 63 -16.98 -14.33 -12.42
N ARG A 64 -16.89 -13.56 -11.34
CA ARG A 64 -16.84 -12.08 -11.38
C ARG A 64 -15.84 -11.52 -10.40
N GLY A 65 -14.99 -10.60 -10.90
CA GLY A 65 -13.97 -9.87 -10.15
C GLY A 65 -12.66 -10.60 -10.05
N GLY A 66 -11.67 -9.94 -9.45
CA GLY A 66 -10.32 -10.47 -9.32
C GLY A 66 -10.20 -11.52 -8.22
N ALA A 67 -9.13 -12.31 -8.28
CA ALA A 67 -8.86 -13.40 -7.34
C ALA A 67 -8.74 -12.94 -5.88
N GLU A 68 -8.42 -11.68 -5.65
CA GLU A 68 -8.32 -11.04 -4.33
C GLU A 68 -9.62 -11.04 -3.52
N TRP A 69 -10.76 -11.26 -4.19
CA TRP A 69 -12.09 -11.37 -3.56
C TRP A 69 -12.51 -12.80 -3.23
N ILE A 70 -11.70 -13.81 -3.55
CA ILE A 70 -12.12 -15.22 -3.46
C ILE A 70 -12.56 -15.61 -2.05
N MET A 71 -11.86 -15.14 -1.01
CA MET A 71 -12.22 -15.44 0.39
C MET A 71 -13.65 -15.01 0.70
N ASN A 72 -13.99 -13.77 0.34
CA ASN A 72 -15.33 -13.22 0.58
C ASN A 72 -16.40 -13.88 -0.29
N ARG A 73 -16.17 -13.99 -1.60
CA ARG A 73 -17.18 -14.45 -2.57
C ARG A 73 -17.47 -15.94 -2.46
N CYS A 74 -16.45 -16.73 -2.22
CA CYS A 74 -16.62 -18.17 -2.01
C CYS A 74 -16.90 -18.52 -0.54
N LYS A 75 -17.05 -17.52 0.35
CA LYS A 75 -17.32 -17.70 1.79
C LYS A 75 -16.30 -18.64 2.46
N ILE A 76 -15.02 -18.52 2.08
CA ILE A 76 -13.96 -19.34 2.66
C ILE A 76 -13.80 -18.96 4.14
N PRO A 77 -13.89 -19.90 5.08
CA PRO A 77 -13.67 -19.63 6.50
C PRO A 77 -12.29 -19.02 6.72
N VAL A 78 -12.20 -17.97 7.53
CA VAL A 78 -10.94 -17.23 7.79
C VAL A 78 -9.80 -18.17 8.19
N MET A 79 -10.07 -19.15 9.08
CA MET A 79 -9.05 -20.10 9.52
C MET A 79 -8.55 -21.00 8.40
N GLU A 80 -9.44 -21.42 7.49
CA GLU A 80 -9.08 -22.22 6.32
C GLU A 80 -8.23 -21.41 5.33
N TYR A 81 -8.65 -20.17 5.05
CA TYR A 81 -7.87 -19.26 4.19
C TYR A 81 -6.47 -19.02 4.77
N ARG A 82 -6.37 -18.77 6.08
CA ARG A 82 -5.09 -18.58 6.76
C ARG A 82 -4.22 -19.84 6.72
N ALA A 83 -4.82 -21.01 6.92
CA ALA A 83 -4.09 -22.29 6.77
C ALA A 83 -3.54 -22.48 5.35
N LYS A 84 -4.31 -22.11 4.32
CA LYS A 84 -3.81 -22.10 2.93
C LYS A 84 -2.70 -21.06 2.75
N ALA A 85 -2.88 -19.84 3.24
CA ALA A 85 -1.88 -18.79 3.15
C ALA A 85 -0.54 -19.17 3.80
N SER A 86 -0.54 -19.97 4.87
CA SER A 86 0.68 -20.44 5.53
C SER A 86 1.54 -21.38 4.64
N THR A 87 0.98 -21.90 3.56
CA THR A 87 1.71 -22.72 2.58
C THR A 87 2.21 -21.92 1.37
N PHE A 88 1.99 -20.61 1.34
CA PHE A 88 2.40 -19.76 0.22
C PHE A 88 3.92 -19.65 0.14
N ASN A 89 4.50 -20.30 -0.87
CA ASN A 89 5.95 -20.41 -1.03
C ASN A 89 6.39 -20.20 -2.48
N PRO A 90 6.46 -18.97 -2.96
CA PRO A 90 6.80 -18.67 -4.35
C PRO A 90 8.32 -18.73 -4.59
N VAL A 91 8.91 -19.91 -4.52
CA VAL A 91 10.37 -20.14 -4.60
C VAL A 91 11.02 -19.57 -5.88
N ASN A 92 10.26 -19.47 -6.97
CA ASN A 92 10.73 -18.93 -8.25
C ASN A 92 10.57 -17.40 -8.36
N TRP A 93 10.18 -16.73 -7.29
CA TRP A 93 10.06 -15.29 -7.30
C TRP A 93 11.41 -14.59 -7.53
N ASN A 94 11.46 -13.73 -8.54
CA ASN A 94 12.62 -12.92 -8.87
C ASN A 94 12.15 -11.49 -9.22
N ALA A 95 12.32 -10.58 -8.26
CA ALA A 95 11.91 -9.18 -8.42
C ALA A 95 12.67 -8.47 -9.56
N ASP A 96 13.96 -8.79 -9.72
CA ASP A 96 14.81 -8.17 -10.74
C ASP A 96 14.34 -8.50 -12.16
N GLU A 97 13.97 -9.74 -12.41
CA GLU A 97 13.44 -10.18 -13.72
C GLU A 97 12.11 -9.50 -14.05
N VAL A 98 11.20 -9.40 -13.08
CA VAL A 98 9.89 -8.76 -13.30
C VAL A 98 10.06 -7.26 -13.58
N VAL A 99 10.91 -6.57 -12.82
CA VAL A 99 11.15 -5.15 -13.02
C VAL A 99 11.90 -4.88 -14.32
N LYS A 100 12.88 -5.75 -14.66
CA LYS A 100 13.57 -5.67 -15.94
C LYS A 100 12.60 -5.84 -17.12
N LEU A 101 11.68 -6.81 -17.05
CA LEU A 101 10.64 -6.98 -18.07
C LEU A 101 9.80 -5.72 -18.25
N ALA A 102 9.37 -5.09 -17.15
CA ALA A 102 8.62 -3.83 -17.20
C ALA A 102 9.45 -2.72 -17.89
N LYS A 103 10.73 -2.60 -17.55
CA LYS A 103 11.64 -1.63 -18.18
C LYS A 103 11.79 -1.88 -19.68
N ASP A 104 12.08 -3.11 -20.06
CA ASP A 104 12.35 -3.50 -21.45
C ASP A 104 11.11 -3.30 -22.35
N THR A 105 9.91 -3.43 -21.77
CA THR A 105 8.64 -3.18 -22.49
C THR A 105 8.20 -1.70 -22.48
N GLY A 106 9.01 -0.81 -21.92
CA GLY A 106 8.76 0.64 -21.94
C GLY A 106 7.89 1.17 -20.82
N MET A 107 7.54 0.35 -19.84
CA MET A 107 6.78 0.80 -18.66
C MET A 107 7.61 1.75 -17.79
N LYS A 108 6.95 2.70 -17.15
CA LYS A 108 7.59 3.77 -16.38
C LYS A 108 7.40 3.60 -14.87
N TYR A 109 6.43 2.83 -14.47
CA TYR A 109 6.12 2.56 -13.06
C TYR A 109 5.46 1.20 -12.89
N ILE A 110 5.53 0.70 -11.66
CA ILE A 110 4.84 -0.52 -11.23
C ILE A 110 4.05 -0.22 -9.97
N VAL A 111 2.79 -0.64 -9.92
CA VAL A 111 1.97 -0.65 -8.71
C VAL A 111 1.77 -2.09 -8.27
N PHE A 112 2.00 -2.37 -6.99
CA PHE A 112 1.90 -3.72 -6.44
C PHE A 112 0.93 -3.75 -5.24
N THR A 113 0.09 -4.78 -5.16
CA THR A 113 -0.79 -5.00 -4.00
C THR A 113 0.02 -5.45 -2.80
N THR A 114 0.54 -4.50 -2.03
CA THR A 114 1.36 -4.78 -0.84
C THR A 114 0.56 -5.38 0.30
N LYS A 115 -0.73 -5.06 0.38
CA LYS A 115 -1.74 -5.72 1.21
C LYS A 115 -3.09 -5.54 0.52
N HIS A 116 -3.85 -6.63 0.38
CA HIS A 116 -5.20 -6.56 -0.19
C HIS A 116 -6.28 -6.84 0.87
N HIS A 117 -7.54 -7.02 0.46
CA HIS A 117 -8.71 -7.20 1.33
C HIS A 117 -8.63 -8.44 2.22
N ASP A 118 -7.86 -9.47 1.83
CA ASP A 118 -7.60 -10.67 2.62
C ASP A 118 -6.76 -10.41 3.90
N GLY A 119 -6.23 -9.20 4.02
CA GLY A 119 -5.43 -8.77 5.17
C GLY A 119 -3.99 -9.27 5.18
N PHE A 120 -3.56 -10.06 4.18
CA PHE A 120 -2.19 -10.56 4.12
C PHE A 120 -1.21 -9.48 3.61
N ALA A 121 -0.13 -9.25 4.38
CA ALA A 121 0.92 -8.31 3.99
C ALA A 121 2.05 -9.02 3.23
N MET A 122 2.35 -8.54 2.02
CA MET A 122 3.45 -9.05 1.18
C MET A 122 4.84 -8.57 1.64
N PHE A 123 4.90 -7.87 2.76
CA PHE A 123 6.09 -7.30 3.41
C PHE A 123 6.13 -7.67 4.88
N GLN A 124 7.29 -7.56 5.52
CA GLN A 124 7.42 -7.74 6.96
C GLN A 124 6.69 -6.63 7.72
N SER A 125 5.63 -7.00 8.45
CA SER A 125 4.80 -6.06 9.19
C SER A 125 4.98 -6.22 10.69
N LYS A 126 5.20 -5.10 11.40
CA LYS A 126 5.21 -5.07 12.86
C LYS A 126 3.80 -5.06 13.48
N ALA A 127 2.77 -4.76 12.67
CA ALA A 127 1.39 -4.67 13.14
C ALA A 127 0.67 -6.02 13.15
N SER A 128 1.12 -7.00 12.36
CA SER A 128 0.50 -8.31 12.27
C SER A 128 1.51 -9.35 11.79
N ASN A 129 1.46 -10.56 12.36
CA ASN A 129 2.25 -11.71 11.88
C ASN A 129 1.64 -12.36 10.61
N PHE A 130 0.46 -11.93 10.17
CA PHE A 130 -0.14 -12.41 8.93
C PHE A 130 0.52 -11.73 7.73
N ASN A 131 1.78 -12.08 7.50
CA ASN A 131 2.63 -11.48 6.49
C ASN A 131 3.59 -12.49 5.87
N MET A 132 4.23 -12.08 4.78
CA MET A 132 5.08 -12.94 3.96
C MET A 132 6.27 -13.54 4.72
N VAL A 133 6.88 -12.76 5.61
CA VAL A 133 8.10 -13.17 6.33
C VAL A 133 7.76 -14.06 7.54
N ASP A 134 6.77 -13.68 8.33
CA ASP A 134 6.48 -14.38 9.60
C ASP A 134 5.58 -15.59 9.42
N TYR A 135 4.65 -15.53 8.46
CA TYR A 135 3.56 -16.49 8.33
C TYR A 135 3.80 -17.61 7.29
N THR A 136 4.74 -17.42 6.35
CA THR A 136 4.97 -18.37 5.26
C THR A 136 6.33 -19.04 5.34
N PRO A 137 6.55 -20.19 4.66
CA PRO A 137 7.87 -20.82 4.57
C PRO A 137 8.85 -20.04 3.70
N PHE A 138 8.39 -19.09 2.91
CA PHE A 138 9.23 -18.29 2.01
C PHE A 138 10.22 -17.39 2.75
N LYS A 139 9.82 -16.81 3.88
CA LYS A 139 10.68 -16.03 4.81
C LYS A 139 11.42 -14.83 4.18
N ARG A 140 10.93 -14.33 3.05
CA ARG A 140 11.54 -13.17 2.36
C ARG A 140 10.52 -12.04 2.25
N ASP A 141 11.01 -10.80 2.29
CA ASP A 141 10.19 -9.60 2.09
C ASP A 141 10.12 -9.24 0.60
N ILE A 142 9.03 -9.63 -0.04
CA ILE A 142 8.82 -9.41 -1.48
C ILE A 142 8.84 -7.92 -1.83
N ILE A 143 8.30 -7.07 -0.96
CA ILE A 143 8.21 -5.64 -1.24
C ILE A 143 9.58 -4.97 -1.11
N ASP A 144 10.38 -5.34 -0.14
CA ASP A 144 11.76 -4.85 -0.02
C ASP A 144 12.58 -5.22 -1.25
N GLU A 145 12.50 -6.47 -1.70
CA GLU A 145 13.18 -6.93 -2.91
C GLU A 145 12.71 -6.17 -4.15
N PHE A 146 11.40 -5.93 -4.28
CA PHE A 146 10.83 -5.21 -5.41
C PHE A 146 11.26 -3.74 -5.44
N VAL A 147 11.26 -3.07 -4.30
CA VAL A 147 11.73 -1.69 -4.18
C VAL A 147 13.20 -1.58 -4.58
N LYS A 148 14.04 -2.52 -4.14
CA LYS A 148 15.46 -2.57 -4.52
C LYS A 148 15.64 -2.76 -6.04
N ALA A 149 14.88 -3.68 -6.64
CA ALA A 149 14.90 -3.90 -8.07
C ALA A 149 14.39 -2.67 -8.85
N CYS A 150 13.32 -2.03 -8.42
CA CYS A 150 12.81 -0.81 -9.04
C CYS A 150 13.83 0.33 -9.01
N ARG A 151 14.54 0.51 -7.90
CA ARG A 151 15.63 1.49 -7.82
C ARG A 151 16.78 1.17 -8.76
N LYS A 152 17.18 -0.11 -8.86
CA LYS A 152 18.24 -0.57 -9.78
C LYS A 152 17.92 -0.27 -11.24
N HIS A 153 16.69 -0.44 -11.65
CA HIS A 153 16.24 -0.28 -13.04
C HIS A 153 15.62 1.08 -13.36
N ASP A 154 15.63 2.03 -12.42
CA ASP A 154 14.98 3.34 -12.55
C ASP A 154 13.52 3.22 -12.98
N ILE A 155 12.77 2.38 -12.29
CA ILE A 155 11.32 2.24 -12.39
C ILE A 155 10.69 2.79 -11.11
N LYS A 156 9.67 3.63 -11.24
CA LYS A 156 8.93 4.14 -10.07
C LYS A 156 8.03 3.05 -9.49
N PHE A 157 7.99 2.95 -8.16
CA PHE A 157 7.20 1.95 -7.45
C PHE A 157 6.06 2.60 -6.67
N GLY A 158 4.84 2.08 -6.86
CA GLY A 158 3.64 2.48 -6.14
C GLY A 158 3.11 1.33 -5.27
N PHE A 159 2.68 1.67 -4.06
CA PHE A 159 2.05 0.74 -3.14
C PHE A 159 0.52 0.80 -3.29
N TYR A 160 -0.11 -0.34 -3.57
CA TYR A 160 -1.54 -0.49 -3.34
C TYR A 160 -1.74 -1.14 -1.98
N TYR A 161 -2.38 -0.43 -1.07
CA TYR A 161 -2.63 -0.89 0.28
C TYR A 161 -4.12 -0.77 0.60
N SER A 162 -4.81 -1.90 0.72
CA SER A 162 -6.20 -1.91 1.14
C SER A 162 -6.30 -1.73 2.66
N GLN A 163 -7.05 -0.71 3.09
CA GLN A 163 -7.36 -0.50 4.49
C GLN A 163 -8.52 -1.40 4.94
N SER A 164 -9.51 -1.63 4.05
CA SER A 164 -10.61 -2.54 4.30
C SER A 164 -10.15 -4.00 4.27
N GLN A 165 -10.73 -4.81 5.16
CA GLN A 165 -10.57 -6.27 5.18
C GLN A 165 -11.94 -6.93 5.06
N VAL A 166 -12.01 -8.08 4.42
CA VAL A 166 -13.21 -8.89 4.19
C VAL A 166 -13.13 -10.21 4.89
#